data_9505db6fde957d3b45584ff922f4661b
#
_entry.id   9505db6fde957d3b45584ff922f4661b
#
_cell.length_a   1.000
_cell.length_b   1.000
_cell.length_c   1.000
_cell.angle_alpha   90.00
_cell.angle_beta   90.00
_cell.angle_gamma   90.00
#
_symmetry.space_group_name_H-M   'P 1'
#
loop_
_entity.id
_entity.type
_entity.pdbx_description
1 polymer ?
#
loop_
_entity_poly.entity_id
_entity_poly.type
_entity_poly.pdbx_seq_one_letter_code
_entity_poly.pdbx_strand_id
1 'polypeptide(L)'
;MKKVFLLLMPFLIISCQVTETLHLNPDGSGTIEVDMLRDENSYMQIAKENYSKEDVYKDTTYVFGDYIKKHHETFSRTPVADQKVFLRYSDVKIHKRASSYDKEFRTIYTQNFSNATDIVDFSKTDHYLGDIKYNYALSAEEHYYNVCYDYNGNRFHRIVTVTDTLEQKKEFDKIEKIKADYKGYKLVQNYVLNYHFPRKIQSVSNPLAKISDDHKSLSLQFLLSDFLQNPISTNLEVILEPEALD
;
A
#
# COMPACT_ATOMS: atom_id res chain seq x y z
N MET A 1 -34.95 -16.97 38.50
CA MET A 1 -33.76 -17.23 37.65
C MET A 1 -33.64 -16.13 36.62
N LYS A 2 -32.81 -15.12 36.87
CA LYS A 2 -32.58 -14.01 35.91
C LYS A 2 -31.56 -14.49 34.84
N LYS A 3 -32.02 -14.64 33.59
CA LYS A 3 -31.15 -14.90 32.44
C LYS A 3 -30.34 -13.63 32.17
N VAL A 4 -29.08 -13.64 32.50
CA VAL A 4 -28.09 -12.64 32.08
C VAL A 4 -27.82 -12.91 30.60
N PHE A 5 -28.42 -12.09 29.73
CA PHE A 5 -28.13 -12.06 28.31
C PHE A 5 -26.78 -11.38 28.17
N LEU A 6 -25.71 -12.17 28.08
CA LEU A 6 -24.36 -11.66 27.79
C LEU A 6 -24.37 -11.20 26.33
N LEU A 7 -24.58 -9.90 26.16
CA LEU A 7 -24.47 -9.24 24.84
C LEU A 7 -23.00 -9.31 24.42
N LEU A 8 -22.65 -10.31 23.63
CA LEU A 8 -21.36 -10.36 22.93
C LEU A 8 -21.38 -9.22 21.91
N MET A 9 -20.89 -8.08 22.36
CA MET A 9 -20.64 -6.93 21.49
C MET A 9 -19.45 -7.31 20.59
N PRO A 10 -19.62 -7.46 19.27
CA PRO A 10 -18.47 -7.69 18.42
C PRO A 10 -17.58 -6.43 18.54
N PHE A 11 -16.40 -6.59 19.11
CA PHE A 11 -15.35 -5.60 19.04
C PHE A 11 -14.98 -5.43 17.56
N LEU A 12 -15.64 -4.49 16.89
CA LEU A 12 -15.19 -4.00 15.59
C LEU A 12 -13.87 -3.28 15.83
N ILE A 13 -12.78 -4.01 15.65
CA ILE A 13 -11.43 -3.44 15.62
C ILE A 13 -11.33 -2.71 14.27
N ILE A 14 -11.74 -1.46 14.25
CA ILE A 14 -11.54 -0.60 13.09
C ILE A 14 -10.07 -0.15 13.17
N SER A 15 -9.23 -0.69 12.29
CA SER A 15 -7.80 -0.37 12.21
C SER A 15 -7.48 0.26 10.86
N CYS A 16 -6.51 1.17 10.81
CA CYS A 16 -5.92 1.56 9.53
C CYS A 16 -5.42 0.29 8.86
N GLN A 17 -5.81 0.11 7.61
CA GLN A 17 -5.44 -1.06 6.83
C GLN A 17 -4.86 -0.60 5.51
N VAL A 18 -3.72 -1.16 5.17
CA VAL A 18 -3.17 -1.13 3.82
C VAL A 18 -3.30 -2.54 3.27
N THR A 19 -4.01 -2.69 2.17
CA THR A 19 -4.17 -3.97 1.48
C THR A 19 -3.63 -3.84 0.07
N GLU A 20 -2.62 -4.63 -0.25
CA GLU A 20 -2.07 -4.76 -1.60
C GLU A 20 -2.57 -6.06 -2.20
N THR A 21 -3.34 -5.96 -3.29
CA THR A 21 -3.92 -7.10 -4.00
C THR A 21 -3.35 -7.18 -5.40
N LEU A 22 -2.71 -8.31 -5.72
CA LEU A 22 -2.14 -8.59 -7.04
C LEU A 22 -2.88 -9.75 -7.70
N HIS A 23 -3.24 -9.58 -8.97
CA HIS A 23 -3.70 -10.65 -9.85
C HIS A 23 -2.74 -10.79 -11.01
N LEU A 24 -2.02 -11.91 -11.07
CA LEU A 24 -1.02 -12.20 -12.10
C LEU A 24 -1.60 -13.19 -13.12
N ASN A 25 -1.47 -12.86 -14.40
CA ASN A 25 -1.85 -13.72 -15.52
C ASN A 25 -0.68 -14.64 -15.95
N PRO A 26 -0.94 -15.72 -16.72
CA PRO A 26 0.10 -16.63 -17.20
C PRO A 26 1.19 -15.94 -18.04
N ASP A 27 0.83 -14.91 -18.80
CA ASP A 27 1.73 -14.12 -19.67
C ASP A 27 2.55 -13.07 -18.92
N GLY A 28 2.39 -12.95 -17.60
CA GLY A 28 3.08 -11.96 -16.78
C GLY A 28 2.41 -10.60 -16.71
N SER A 29 1.30 -10.40 -17.42
CA SER A 29 0.42 -9.24 -17.27
C SER A 29 -0.44 -9.38 -16.02
N GLY A 30 -1.15 -8.31 -15.65
CA GLY A 30 -2.06 -8.41 -14.52
C GLY A 30 -2.60 -7.07 -14.03
N THR A 31 -3.14 -7.13 -12.83
CA THR A 31 -3.63 -5.95 -12.11
C THR A 31 -3.08 -5.93 -10.69
N ILE A 32 -2.77 -4.73 -10.20
CA ILE A 32 -2.43 -4.51 -8.80
C ILE A 32 -3.26 -3.37 -8.25
N GLU A 33 -3.73 -3.54 -7.02
CA GLU A 33 -4.49 -2.56 -6.28
C GLU A 33 -3.89 -2.38 -4.89
N VAL A 34 -3.72 -1.15 -4.44
CA VAL A 34 -3.37 -0.81 -3.07
C VAL A 34 -4.49 0.02 -2.47
N ASP A 35 -5.20 -0.57 -1.51
CA ASP A 35 -6.29 0.05 -0.76
C ASP A 35 -5.77 0.50 0.61
N MET A 36 -5.80 1.81 0.84
CA MET A 36 -5.36 2.46 2.07
C MET A 36 -6.57 3.04 2.79
N LEU A 37 -7.01 2.39 3.86
CA LEU A 37 -8.11 2.85 4.71
C LEU A 37 -7.55 3.43 6.02
N ARG A 38 -7.85 4.72 6.30
CA ARG A 38 -7.49 5.35 7.57
C ARG A 38 -8.45 4.91 8.68
N ASP A 39 -7.92 4.47 9.81
CA ASP A 39 -8.73 4.24 11.01
C ASP A 39 -9.08 5.58 11.67
N GLU A 40 -10.26 6.05 11.38
CA GLU A 40 -10.74 7.32 11.88
C GLU A 40 -10.95 7.32 13.41
N ASN A 41 -11.32 6.17 13.99
CA ASN A 41 -11.50 6.07 15.43
C ASN A 41 -10.17 6.21 16.18
N SER A 42 -9.12 5.54 15.71
CA SER A 42 -7.76 5.71 16.26
C SER A 42 -7.28 7.15 16.03
N TYR A 43 -7.52 7.72 14.86
CA TYR A 43 -7.15 9.10 14.57
C TYR A 43 -7.86 10.09 15.52
N MET A 44 -9.15 9.93 15.76
CA MET A 44 -9.88 10.75 16.72
C MET A 44 -9.33 10.64 18.14
N GLN A 45 -8.94 9.44 18.58
CA GLN A 45 -8.34 9.22 19.90
C GLN A 45 -6.98 9.91 20.04
N ILE A 46 -6.17 9.89 18.98
CA ILE A 46 -4.85 10.52 18.96
C ILE A 46 -4.98 12.05 18.88
N ALA A 47 -5.83 12.56 17.99
CA ALA A 47 -6.00 13.97 17.74
C ALA A 47 -6.74 14.71 18.88
N LYS A 48 -7.57 13.98 19.65
CA LYS A 48 -8.34 14.53 20.79
C LYS A 48 -9.02 15.85 20.41
N GLU A 49 -8.67 16.91 21.13
CA GLU A 49 -9.24 18.26 20.94
C GLU A 49 -8.86 18.88 19.58
N ASN A 50 -7.76 18.40 18.98
CA ASN A 50 -7.32 18.84 17.66
C ASN A 50 -8.03 18.10 16.50
N TYR A 51 -8.92 17.18 16.81
CA TYR A 51 -9.68 16.50 15.77
C TYR A 51 -10.63 17.51 15.09
N SER A 52 -10.41 17.72 13.78
CA SER A 52 -11.31 18.53 12.98
C SER A 52 -12.66 17.83 12.81
N LYS A 53 -13.75 18.55 13.16
CA LYS A 53 -15.12 18.11 12.94
C LYS A 53 -15.70 18.68 11.64
N GLU A 54 -14.83 19.06 10.71
CA GLU A 54 -15.26 19.58 9.41
C GLU A 54 -16.12 18.55 8.70
N ASP A 55 -17.24 19.03 8.16
CA ASP A 55 -18.10 18.25 7.29
C ASP A 55 -17.41 18.11 5.93
N VAL A 56 -16.67 17.01 5.76
CA VAL A 56 -15.98 16.71 4.52
C VAL A 56 -16.72 15.59 3.81
N TYR A 57 -17.09 15.84 2.57
CA TYR A 57 -17.48 14.80 1.63
C TYR A 57 -16.75 15.02 0.32
N LYS A 58 -15.93 14.06 -0.07
CA LYS A 58 -15.20 14.06 -1.33
C LYS A 58 -15.11 12.64 -1.84
N ASP A 59 -15.57 12.43 -3.06
CA ASP A 59 -15.45 11.17 -3.80
C ASP A 59 -14.96 11.50 -5.20
N THR A 60 -13.71 11.17 -5.50
CA THR A 60 -13.05 11.55 -6.75
C THR A 60 -12.18 10.43 -7.29
N THR A 61 -12.30 10.21 -8.60
CA THR A 61 -11.43 9.30 -9.34
C THR A 61 -10.73 10.06 -10.45
N TYR A 62 -9.44 9.82 -10.62
CA TYR A 62 -8.63 10.39 -11.70
C TYR A 62 -7.47 9.46 -12.05
N VAL A 63 -6.87 9.68 -13.22
CA VAL A 63 -5.68 8.96 -13.68
C VAL A 63 -4.47 9.88 -13.55
N PHE A 64 -3.34 9.34 -13.12
CA PHE A 64 -2.11 10.12 -12.91
C PHE A 64 -1.67 10.87 -14.18
N GLY A 65 -1.78 10.23 -15.35
CA GLY A 65 -1.49 10.87 -16.65
C GLY A 65 -2.38 12.08 -16.95
N ASP A 66 -3.65 12.07 -16.54
CA ASP A 66 -4.52 13.23 -16.71
C ASP A 66 -4.16 14.35 -15.73
N TYR A 67 -3.64 13.98 -14.56
CA TYR A 67 -3.09 14.96 -13.61
C TYR A 67 -1.83 15.65 -14.18
N ILE A 68 -0.92 14.90 -14.84
CA ILE A 68 0.22 15.47 -15.58
C ILE A 68 -0.27 16.47 -16.64
N LYS A 69 -1.26 16.10 -17.45
CA LYS A 69 -1.83 17.00 -18.47
C LYS A 69 -2.39 18.27 -17.85
N LYS A 70 -3.13 18.15 -16.75
CA LYS A 70 -3.70 19.28 -16.01
C LYS A 70 -2.63 20.24 -15.48
N HIS A 71 -1.49 19.73 -15.08
CA HIS A 71 -0.35 20.48 -14.54
C HIS A 71 0.83 20.54 -15.52
N HIS A 72 0.55 20.50 -16.83
CA HIS A 72 1.57 20.44 -17.87
C HIS A 72 2.62 21.55 -17.78
N GLU A 73 2.21 22.75 -17.38
CA GLU A 73 3.11 23.90 -17.28
C GLU A 73 4.20 23.70 -16.22
N THR A 74 3.84 23.19 -15.03
CA THR A 74 4.81 22.85 -13.99
C THR A 74 5.60 21.60 -14.35
N PHE A 75 4.94 20.55 -14.84
CA PHE A 75 5.58 19.32 -15.29
C PHE A 75 6.66 19.57 -16.35
N SER A 76 6.40 20.41 -17.36
CA SER A 76 7.38 20.71 -18.42
C SER A 76 8.63 21.45 -17.95
N ARG A 77 8.58 22.04 -16.76
CA ARG A 77 9.73 22.74 -16.14
C ARG A 77 10.60 21.81 -15.28
N THR A 78 10.13 20.62 -14.97
CA THR A 78 10.93 19.64 -14.21
C THR A 78 12.05 19.04 -15.08
N PRO A 79 13.15 18.58 -14.49
CA PRO A 79 14.21 17.90 -15.23
C PRO A 79 13.67 16.70 -16.03
N VAL A 80 14.25 16.46 -17.20
CA VAL A 80 13.80 15.35 -18.08
C VAL A 80 13.89 13.98 -17.38
N ALA A 81 14.87 13.80 -16.50
CA ALA A 81 14.99 12.58 -15.71
C ALA A 81 13.77 12.37 -14.81
N ASP A 82 13.31 13.42 -14.14
CA ASP A 82 12.15 13.40 -13.25
C ASP A 82 10.85 13.20 -14.04
N GLN A 83 10.73 13.85 -15.21
CA GLN A 83 9.59 13.62 -16.11
C GLN A 83 9.45 12.14 -16.47
N LYS A 84 10.56 11.45 -16.76
CA LYS A 84 10.54 9.99 -17.05
C LYS A 84 10.05 9.17 -15.86
N VAL A 85 10.40 9.56 -14.65
CA VAL A 85 9.89 8.90 -13.43
C VAL A 85 8.38 9.09 -13.32
N PHE A 86 7.88 10.33 -13.43
CA PHE A 86 6.45 10.61 -13.36
C PHE A 86 5.64 9.89 -14.45
N LEU A 87 6.18 9.81 -15.66
CA LEU A 87 5.50 9.15 -16.79
C LEU A 87 5.28 7.65 -16.57
N ARG A 88 6.10 6.98 -15.73
CA ARG A 88 5.86 5.59 -15.36
C ARG A 88 4.57 5.38 -14.57
N TYR A 89 4.05 6.44 -13.93
CA TYR A 89 2.80 6.42 -13.15
C TYR A 89 1.57 6.78 -13.99
N SER A 90 1.73 7.06 -15.30
CA SER A 90 0.68 7.66 -16.14
C SER A 90 -0.63 6.86 -16.19
N ASP A 91 -0.58 5.55 -16.04
CA ASP A 91 -1.73 4.64 -16.08
C ASP A 91 -2.30 4.34 -14.67
N VAL A 92 -1.66 4.83 -13.61
CA VAL A 92 -2.16 4.66 -12.25
C VAL A 92 -3.48 5.41 -12.09
N LYS A 93 -4.53 4.67 -11.75
CA LYS A 93 -5.83 5.20 -11.37
C LYS A 93 -5.88 5.42 -9.86
N ILE A 94 -6.37 6.57 -9.45
CA ILE A 94 -6.42 6.97 -8.05
C ILE A 94 -7.87 7.30 -7.71
N HIS A 95 -8.42 6.58 -6.73
CA HIS A 95 -9.74 6.87 -6.17
C HIS A 95 -9.56 7.32 -4.72
N LYS A 96 -10.03 8.53 -4.42
CA LYS A 96 -9.99 9.10 -3.06
C LYS A 96 -11.40 9.37 -2.58
N ARG A 97 -11.76 8.70 -1.48
CA ARG A 97 -13.00 8.95 -0.75
C ARG A 97 -12.68 9.48 0.64
N ALA A 98 -13.23 10.62 0.98
CA ALA A 98 -13.17 11.22 2.31
C ALA A 98 -14.60 11.60 2.73
N SER A 99 -15.12 10.95 3.75
CA SER A 99 -16.46 11.20 4.30
C SER A 99 -16.37 11.27 5.81
N SER A 100 -16.56 12.46 6.37
CA SER A 100 -16.68 12.63 7.82
C SER A 100 -17.99 12.07 8.37
N TYR A 101 -19.02 11.92 7.54
CA TYR A 101 -20.30 11.31 7.87
C TYR A 101 -20.17 9.80 8.07
N ASP A 102 -19.55 9.11 7.06
CA ASP A 102 -19.38 7.67 7.09
C ASP A 102 -18.15 7.25 7.91
N LYS A 103 -17.34 8.21 8.37
CA LYS A 103 -16.04 7.98 9.02
C LYS A 103 -15.11 7.14 8.14
N GLU A 104 -15.17 7.36 6.83
CA GLU A 104 -14.36 6.66 5.85
C GLU A 104 -13.40 7.63 5.16
N PHE A 105 -12.11 7.34 5.26
CA PHE A 105 -11.03 8.05 4.57
C PHE A 105 -10.17 7.01 3.88
N ARG A 106 -10.43 6.82 2.58
CA ARG A 106 -9.85 5.76 1.77
C ARG A 106 -9.16 6.34 0.55
N THR A 107 -8.01 5.77 0.21
CA THR A 107 -7.34 5.98 -1.07
C THR A 107 -7.06 4.64 -1.70
N ILE A 108 -7.50 4.44 -2.96
CA ILE A 108 -7.24 3.23 -3.73
C ILE A 108 -6.40 3.62 -4.94
N TYR A 109 -5.26 2.95 -5.10
CA TYR A 109 -4.43 3.01 -6.30
C TYR A 109 -4.59 1.72 -7.07
N THR A 110 -4.80 1.82 -8.39
CA THR A 110 -4.95 0.64 -9.26
C THR A 110 -4.07 0.83 -10.49
N GLN A 111 -3.34 -0.22 -10.88
CA GLN A 111 -2.58 -0.27 -12.12
C GLN A 111 -2.84 -1.58 -12.84
N ASN A 112 -3.08 -1.51 -14.17
CA ASN A 112 -2.95 -2.65 -15.06
C ASN A 112 -1.52 -2.65 -15.61
N PHE A 113 -0.86 -3.79 -15.62
CA PHE A 113 0.51 -3.90 -16.09
C PHE A 113 0.65 -5.01 -17.14
N SER A 114 1.57 -4.82 -18.09
CA SER A 114 1.91 -5.81 -19.10
C SER A 114 3.03 -6.74 -18.65
N ASN A 115 3.86 -6.27 -17.71
CA ASN A 115 4.93 -7.05 -17.09
C ASN A 115 5.03 -6.65 -15.61
N ALA A 116 5.33 -7.58 -14.72
CA ALA A 116 5.46 -7.31 -13.29
C ALA A 116 6.50 -6.21 -12.98
N THR A 117 7.54 -6.06 -13.81
CA THR A 117 8.54 -4.99 -13.67
C THR A 117 8.02 -3.58 -13.98
N ASP A 118 6.82 -3.48 -14.61
CA ASP A 118 6.18 -2.19 -14.90
C ASP A 118 5.38 -1.67 -13.70
N ILE A 119 5.14 -2.52 -12.70
CA ILE A 119 4.43 -2.11 -11.47
C ILE A 119 5.23 -1.02 -10.78
N VAL A 120 4.56 0.09 -10.49
CA VAL A 120 5.19 1.24 -9.81
C VAL A 120 5.15 1.08 -8.29
N ASP A 121 6.01 1.81 -7.59
CA ASP A 121 5.97 1.93 -6.14
C ASP A 121 4.88 2.91 -5.71
N PHE A 122 3.71 2.39 -5.31
CA PHE A 122 2.55 3.20 -4.96
C PHE A 122 2.77 4.11 -3.75
N SER A 123 3.74 3.80 -2.88
CA SER A 123 4.07 4.63 -1.73
C SER A 123 4.50 6.05 -2.12
N LYS A 124 4.98 6.23 -3.35
CA LYS A 124 5.47 7.51 -3.90
C LYS A 124 4.41 8.31 -4.64
N THR A 125 3.25 7.72 -4.91
CA THR A 125 2.24 8.32 -5.81
C THR A 125 1.79 9.70 -5.35
N ASP A 126 1.40 9.85 -4.08
CA ASP A 126 0.90 11.13 -3.56
C ASP A 126 1.98 12.21 -3.50
N HIS A 127 3.22 11.83 -3.21
CA HIS A 127 4.36 12.75 -3.23
C HIS A 127 4.61 13.28 -4.64
N TYR A 128 4.62 12.41 -5.65
CA TYR A 128 4.82 12.82 -7.05
C TYR A 128 3.67 13.70 -7.56
N LEU A 129 2.43 13.49 -7.12
CA LEU A 129 1.34 14.43 -7.41
C LEU A 129 1.61 15.81 -6.82
N GLY A 130 2.15 15.87 -5.61
CA GLY A 130 2.57 17.12 -4.97
C GLY A 130 3.71 17.80 -5.73
N ASP A 131 4.74 17.04 -6.11
CA ASP A 131 5.90 17.55 -6.86
C ASP A 131 5.50 18.17 -8.19
N ILE A 132 4.63 17.48 -8.96
CA ILE A 132 4.10 17.99 -10.22
C ILE A 132 3.30 19.27 -10.00
N LYS A 133 2.45 19.31 -8.98
CA LYS A 133 1.57 20.45 -8.70
C LYS A 133 2.34 21.70 -8.29
N TYR A 134 3.36 21.54 -7.44
CA TYR A 134 4.06 22.65 -6.80
C TYR A 134 5.46 22.90 -7.36
N ASN A 135 5.86 22.13 -8.39
CA ASN A 135 7.20 22.19 -8.98
C ASN A 135 8.33 21.96 -7.94
N TYR A 136 8.13 20.97 -7.09
CA TYR A 136 9.17 20.55 -6.16
C TYR A 136 10.15 19.58 -6.84
N ALA A 137 11.37 19.50 -6.34
CA ALA A 137 12.26 18.39 -6.65
C ALA A 137 11.62 17.08 -6.18
N LEU A 138 12.01 15.94 -6.79
CA LEU A 138 11.47 14.64 -6.40
C LEU A 138 11.59 14.44 -4.90
N SER A 139 10.44 14.35 -4.21
CA SER A 139 10.35 14.01 -2.79
C SER A 139 10.56 12.52 -2.53
N ALA A 140 10.99 11.77 -3.57
CA ALA A 140 11.35 10.36 -3.45
C ALA A 140 12.49 10.11 -2.43
N GLU A 141 13.29 11.12 -2.16
CA GLU A 141 14.33 11.08 -1.11
C GLU A 141 13.75 10.97 0.31
N GLU A 142 12.49 11.32 0.50
CA GLU A 142 11.78 11.13 1.77
C GLU A 142 11.38 9.67 2.00
N HIS A 143 11.48 8.81 0.96
CA HIS A 143 11.22 7.39 1.04
C HIS A 143 12.53 6.62 1.17
N TYR A 144 12.74 6.07 2.35
CA TYR A 144 13.96 5.29 2.68
C TYR A 144 13.95 3.87 2.12
N TYR A 145 12.93 3.48 1.33
CA TYR A 145 12.84 2.17 0.67
C TYR A 145 12.19 2.29 -0.71
N ASN A 146 12.42 1.27 -1.53
CA ASN A 146 11.75 1.05 -2.81
C ASN A 146 11.09 -0.32 -2.83
N VAL A 147 9.94 -0.43 -3.51
CA VAL A 147 9.26 -1.69 -3.79
C VAL A 147 9.32 -1.96 -5.29
N CYS A 148 9.79 -3.14 -5.67
CA CYS A 148 9.86 -3.60 -7.05
C CYS A 148 9.29 -5.02 -7.16
N TYR A 149 8.86 -5.38 -8.36
CA TYR A 149 8.30 -6.69 -8.66
C TYR A 149 9.00 -7.30 -9.87
N ASP A 150 9.08 -8.63 -9.90
CA ASP A 150 9.62 -9.39 -11.02
C ASP A 150 8.86 -10.70 -11.18
N TYR A 151 8.69 -11.14 -12.43
CA TYR A 151 8.10 -12.43 -12.76
C TYR A 151 8.72 -13.00 -14.02
N ASN A 152 9.22 -14.24 -13.94
CA ASN A 152 9.89 -14.92 -15.06
C ASN A 152 9.15 -16.17 -15.57
N GLY A 153 7.84 -16.25 -15.34
CA GLY A 153 7.00 -17.37 -15.74
C GLY A 153 6.77 -18.40 -14.64
N ASN A 154 7.72 -18.72 -13.79
CA ASN A 154 7.54 -19.67 -12.68
C ASN A 154 7.96 -19.13 -11.31
N ARG A 155 8.58 -17.97 -11.26
CA ARG A 155 9.04 -17.33 -10.03
C ARG A 155 8.58 -15.87 -10.02
N PHE A 156 7.87 -15.52 -8.96
CA PHE A 156 7.46 -14.15 -8.66
C PHE A 156 8.26 -13.62 -7.47
N HIS A 157 8.71 -12.37 -7.58
CA HIS A 157 9.38 -11.66 -6.50
C HIS A 157 8.67 -10.33 -6.21
N ARG A 158 8.48 -10.05 -4.94
CA ARG A 158 8.31 -8.71 -4.39
C ARG A 158 9.58 -8.35 -3.63
N ILE A 159 10.27 -7.32 -4.08
CA ILE A 159 11.59 -6.94 -3.58
C ILE A 159 11.47 -5.56 -2.94
N VAL A 160 11.81 -5.47 -1.66
CA VAL A 160 11.93 -4.21 -0.93
C VAL A 160 13.39 -3.96 -0.62
N THR A 161 13.87 -2.78 -1.00
CA THR A 161 15.26 -2.37 -0.80
C THR A 161 15.30 -1.08 0.00
N VAL A 162 16.06 -1.06 1.10
CA VAL A 162 16.32 0.18 1.85
C VAL A 162 17.32 1.01 1.07
N THR A 163 16.96 2.25 0.77
CA THR A 163 17.76 3.22 -0.01
C THR A 163 18.44 4.25 0.88
N ASP A 164 17.87 4.57 2.05
CA ASP A 164 18.42 5.48 3.03
C ASP A 164 18.28 4.91 4.46
N THR A 165 19.41 4.47 5.02
CA THR A 165 19.45 3.89 6.37
C THR A 165 19.36 4.94 7.48
N LEU A 166 19.72 6.19 7.18
CA LEU A 166 19.60 7.29 8.16
C LEU A 166 18.13 7.70 8.30
N GLU A 167 17.42 7.83 7.18
CA GLU A 167 16.00 8.14 7.20
C GLU A 167 15.19 6.97 7.80
N GLN A 168 15.55 5.72 7.47
CA GLN A 168 14.96 4.54 8.11
C GLN A 168 15.10 4.62 9.63
N LYS A 169 16.27 5.00 10.14
CA LYS A 169 16.48 5.13 11.58
C LYS A 169 15.62 6.23 12.20
N LYS A 170 15.49 7.38 11.55
CA LYS A 170 14.61 8.45 12.03
C LYS A 170 13.16 8.01 12.12
N GLU A 171 12.66 7.30 11.09
CA GLU A 171 11.29 6.79 11.10
C GLU A 171 11.12 5.69 12.16
N PHE A 172 12.12 4.82 12.36
CA PHE A 172 12.13 3.85 13.46
C PHE A 172 11.98 4.53 14.83
N ASP A 173 12.81 5.54 15.11
CA ASP A 173 12.80 6.27 16.38
C ASP A 173 11.46 7.00 16.61
N LYS A 174 10.88 7.56 15.55
CA LYS A 174 9.56 8.21 15.56
C LYS A 174 8.44 7.21 15.89
N ILE A 175 8.46 6.02 15.29
CA ILE A 175 7.48 4.96 15.56
C ILE A 175 7.60 4.48 17.01
N GLU A 176 8.81 4.26 17.52
CA GLU A 176 9.03 3.88 18.92
C GLU A 176 8.50 4.94 19.90
N LYS A 177 8.70 6.21 19.59
CA LYS A 177 8.10 7.30 20.36
C LYS A 177 6.57 7.26 20.35
N ILE A 178 5.96 7.06 19.17
CA ILE A 178 4.51 6.93 19.05
C ILE A 178 4.01 5.73 19.87
N LYS A 179 4.67 4.58 19.78
CA LYS A 179 4.32 3.40 20.56
C LYS A 179 4.41 3.67 22.08
N ALA A 180 5.42 4.42 22.52
CA ALA A 180 5.59 4.80 23.92
C ALA A 180 4.52 5.80 24.40
N ASP A 181 4.26 6.86 23.61
CA ASP A 181 3.30 7.91 23.95
C ASP A 181 1.84 7.39 23.97
N TYR A 182 1.56 6.37 23.16
CA TYR A 182 0.20 5.78 23.01
C TYR A 182 0.11 4.34 23.55
N LYS A 183 0.95 3.95 24.49
CA LYS A 183 1.02 2.60 25.07
C LYS A 183 -0.32 2.06 25.61
N GLY A 184 -1.26 2.95 25.97
CA GLY A 184 -2.62 2.60 26.42
C GLY A 184 -3.64 2.41 25.28
N TYR A 185 -3.27 2.71 24.04
CA TYR A 185 -4.15 2.63 22.87
C TYR A 185 -3.79 1.42 22.03
N LYS A 186 -4.81 0.66 21.62
CA LYS A 186 -4.62 -0.49 20.75
C LYS A 186 -4.61 -0.02 19.29
N LEU A 187 -3.51 0.59 18.87
CA LEU A 187 -3.31 1.00 17.46
C LEU A 187 -2.92 -0.24 16.66
N VAL A 188 -3.90 -0.94 16.12
CA VAL A 188 -3.65 -2.09 15.23
C VAL A 188 -3.79 -1.60 13.80
N GLN A 189 -2.67 -1.38 13.14
CA GLN A 189 -2.59 -1.04 11.73
C GLN A 189 -2.01 -2.24 10.99
N ASN A 190 -2.77 -2.77 10.05
CA ASN A 190 -2.36 -3.93 9.28
C ASN A 190 -1.86 -3.53 7.89
N TYR A 191 -0.82 -4.21 7.43
CA TYR A 191 -0.39 -4.25 6.06
C TYR A 191 -0.55 -5.67 5.54
N VAL A 192 -1.42 -5.84 4.54
CA VAL A 192 -1.84 -7.15 4.02
C VAL A 192 -1.46 -7.26 2.55
N LEU A 193 -0.80 -8.35 2.19
CA LEU A 193 -0.53 -8.74 0.81
C LEU A 193 -1.47 -9.88 0.46
N ASN A 194 -2.28 -9.72 -0.60
CA ASN A 194 -3.16 -10.75 -1.15
C ASN A 194 -2.80 -10.98 -2.62
N TYR A 195 -2.14 -12.08 -2.93
CA TYR A 195 -1.64 -12.35 -4.27
C TYR A 195 -2.29 -13.58 -4.88
N HIS A 196 -2.70 -13.43 -6.12
CA HIS A 196 -3.36 -14.45 -6.93
C HIS A 196 -2.49 -14.80 -8.13
N PHE A 197 -2.21 -16.09 -8.30
CA PHE A 197 -1.31 -16.61 -9.32
C PHE A 197 -2.03 -17.50 -10.33
N PRO A 198 -1.55 -17.56 -11.57
CA PRO A 198 -2.19 -18.38 -12.61
C PRO A 198 -2.05 -19.88 -12.37
N ARG A 199 -1.03 -20.31 -11.63
CA ARG A 199 -0.70 -21.71 -11.33
C ARG A 199 -0.57 -21.93 -9.83
N LYS A 200 -0.53 -23.19 -9.43
CA LYS A 200 -0.36 -23.54 -8.01
C LYS A 200 0.99 -23.10 -7.47
N ILE A 201 0.97 -22.66 -6.25
CA ILE A 201 2.16 -22.27 -5.48
C ILE A 201 2.85 -23.56 -5.02
N GLN A 202 4.10 -23.74 -5.43
CA GLN A 202 4.98 -24.81 -4.98
C GLN A 202 5.63 -24.46 -3.64
N SER A 203 6.13 -23.24 -3.52
CA SER A 203 6.79 -22.76 -2.29
C SER A 203 6.74 -21.24 -2.17
N VAL A 204 6.87 -20.76 -0.92
CA VAL A 204 6.89 -19.35 -0.54
C VAL A 204 8.05 -19.13 0.43
N SER A 205 8.81 -18.06 0.24
CA SER A 205 9.96 -17.74 1.10
C SER A 205 9.59 -17.28 2.50
N ASN A 206 8.41 -16.67 2.67
CA ASN A 206 7.98 -16.13 3.95
C ASN A 206 7.09 -17.15 4.70
N PRO A 207 7.52 -17.63 5.90
CA PRO A 207 6.80 -18.67 6.63
C PRO A 207 5.46 -18.20 7.23
N LEU A 208 5.21 -16.89 7.27
CA LEU A 208 3.93 -16.32 7.74
C LEU A 208 2.85 -16.32 6.65
N ALA A 209 3.21 -16.61 5.40
CA ALA A 209 2.28 -16.66 4.29
C ALA A 209 1.26 -17.80 4.47
N LYS A 210 -0.02 -17.47 4.31
CA LYS A 210 -1.13 -18.42 4.31
C LYS A 210 -1.53 -18.69 2.87
N ILE A 211 -1.36 -19.92 2.42
CA ILE A 211 -1.72 -20.36 1.07
C ILE A 211 -3.17 -20.85 1.10
N SER A 212 -3.95 -20.51 0.07
CA SER A 212 -5.34 -20.97 -0.11
C SER A 212 -5.44 -22.48 -0.37
N ASP A 213 -6.62 -23.05 -0.19
CA ASP A 213 -6.86 -24.49 -0.39
C ASP A 213 -6.64 -24.94 -1.85
N ASP A 214 -6.86 -24.06 -2.81
CA ASP A 214 -6.60 -24.31 -4.25
C ASP A 214 -5.12 -24.09 -4.62
N HIS A 215 -4.31 -23.66 -3.68
CA HIS A 215 -2.90 -23.32 -3.83
C HIS A 215 -2.59 -22.21 -4.85
N LYS A 216 -3.58 -21.43 -5.30
CA LYS A 216 -3.39 -20.38 -6.30
C LYS A 216 -3.32 -18.97 -5.74
N SER A 217 -3.54 -18.82 -4.44
CA SER A 217 -3.40 -17.52 -3.80
C SER A 217 -2.71 -17.63 -2.46
N LEU A 218 -2.16 -16.51 -2.00
CA LEU A 218 -1.60 -16.38 -0.67
C LEU A 218 -2.06 -15.07 -0.02
N SER A 219 -2.10 -15.08 1.30
CA SER A 219 -2.25 -13.90 2.12
C SER A 219 -1.12 -13.82 3.14
N LEU A 220 -0.53 -12.62 3.29
CA LEU A 220 0.56 -12.35 4.22
C LEU A 220 0.26 -11.04 4.94
N GLN A 221 0.23 -11.08 6.28
CA GLN A 221 -0.15 -9.93 7.10
C GLN A 221 0.96 -9.53 8.05
N PHE A 222 1.21 -8.23 8.13
CA PHE A 222 2.14 -7.57 9.04
C PHE A 222 1.44 -6.48 9.84
N LEU A 223 2.03 -6.05 10.94
CA LEU A 223 1.72 -4.73 11.49
C LEU A 223 2.37 -3.66 10.62
N LEU A 224 1.63 -2.60 10.30
CA LEU A 224 2.16 -1.49 9.50
C LEU A 224 3.38 -0.85 10.16
N SER A 225 3.39 -0.75 11.50
CA SER A 225 4.54 -0.28 12.26
C SER A 225 5.79 -1.15 12.05
N ASP A 226 5.62 -2.47 12.01
CA ASP A 226 6.73 -3.40 11.83
C ASP A 226 7.27 -3.33 10.39
N PHE A 227 6.36 -3.18 9.41
CA PHE A 227 6.76 -2.90 8.02
C PHE A 227 7.57 -1.61 7.92
N LEU A 228 7.09 -0.51 8.49
CA LEU A 228 7.80 0.78 8.43
C LEU A 228 9.14 0.74 9.17
N GLN A 229 9.26 -0.03 10.26
CA GLN A 229 10.54 -0.20 10.96
C GLN A 229 11.52 -1.11 10.22
N ASN A 230 11.02 -2.12 9.51
CA ASN A 230 11.83 -3.07 8.76
C ASN A 230 11.14 -3.48 7.45
N PRO A 231 11.16 -2.61 6.41
CA PRO A 231 10.44 -2.87 5.15
C PRO A 231 10.90 -4.16 4.44
N ILE A 232 12.16 -4.54 4.61
CA ILE A 232 12.75 -5.76 4.00
C ILE A 232 12.05 -7.03 4.49
N SER A 233 11.42 -7.01 5.68
CA SER A 233 10.66 -8.15 6.20
C SER A 233 9.50 -8.58 5.31
N THR A 234 9.05 -7.72 4.41
CA THR A 234 8.00 -7.99 3.43
C THR A 234 8.51 -8.48 2.08
N ASN A 235 9.80 -8.77 1.95
CA ASN A 235 10.34 -9.46 0.77
C ASN A 235 9.66 -10.82 0.63
N LEU A 236 9.30 -11.15 -0.61
CA LEU A 236 8.55 -12.34 -0.91
C LEU A 236 9.03 -12.95 -2.23
N GLU A 237 9.41 -14.23 -2.18
CA GLU A 237 9.59 -15.07 -3.35
C GLU A 237 8.49 -16.14 -3.35
N VAL A 238 7.86 -16.32 -4.50
CA VAL A 238 6.86 -17.36 -4.73
C VAL A 238 7.30 -18.19 -5.94
N ILE A 239 7.44 -19.49 -5.74
CA ILE A 239 7.72 -20.44 -6.82
C ILE A 239 6.42 -21.13 -7.18
N LEU A 240 6.09 -21.13 -8.47
CA LEU A 240 4.89 -21.78 -9.02
C LEU A 240 5.25 -23.15 -9.58
N GLU A 241 4.29 -24.08 -9.54
CA GLU A 241 4.45 -25.37 -10.19
C GLU A 241 4.75 -25.19 -11.70
N PRO A 242 5.53 -26.07 -12.31
CA PRO A 242 5.75 -26.06 -13.76
C PRO A 242 4.40 -26.08 -14.53
N GLU A 243 4.41 -25.54 -15.72
CA GLU A 243 3.28 -25.69 -16.62
C GLU A 243 3.12 -27.17 -17.00
N ALA A 244 1.89 -27.69 -16.91
CA ALA A 244 1.64 -29.06 -17.33
C ALA A 244 1.98 -29.15 -18.84
N LEU A 245 2.88 -30.06 -19.18
CA LEU A 245 3.14 -30.39 -20.58
C LEU A 245 1.92 -31.16 -21.10
N ASP A 246 1.17 -30.55 -22.01
CA ASP A 246 0.07 -31.17 -22.74
C ASP A 246 0.60 -32.24 -23.73
#